data_c40e1f8c25c666cb1c7c23d0183f9955
#
_entry.id   c40e1f8c25c666cb1c7c23d0183f9955
#
_cell.length_a   1.000
_cell.length_b   1.000
_cell.length_c   1.000
_cell.angle_alpha   90.00
_cell.angle_beta   90.00
_cell.angle_gamma   90.00
#
_symmetry.space_group_name_H-M   'P 1'
#
loop_
_entity.id
_entity.type
_entity.pdbx_description
1 polymer ?
#
loop_
_entity_poly.entity_id
_entity_poly.type
_entity_poly.pdbx_seq_one_letter_code
_entity_poly.pdbx_strand_id
1 'polypeptide(L)'
;LIITNRGKGAIEDPFDHSFELEKNLEGNAAKRDLYESVLACSDIADIYFKRQKETKGLADAIYRAKSFVGDEPFAILYGDDVIDAEYPVTKQLTDVYEKFGNGVVGVQEVPREDVPKYCTLDVTPLEKNVMQVHDMLEKPSLSEIMSCYSILGRVVMPPEIFGIIENTPPVNGEVGFTAAMNTLAKQGRLNAVDFIGNRFDMGNKLGILKANCEMGLRHPELKDDFKAYLKELVSKL
;
A
#
# COMPACT_ATOMS: atom_id res chain seq x y z
N LEU A 1 -2.73 -8.67 -9.62
CA LEU A 1 -1.89 -9.78 -9.16
C LEU A 1 -1.54 -9.61 -7.68
N ILE A 2 -1.77 -10.62 -6.84
CA ILE A 2 -1.36 -10.65 -5.44
C ILE A 2 -0.16 -11.59 -5.30
N ILE A 3 0.95 -11.08 -4.76
CA ILE A 3 2.12 -11.89 -4.42
C ILE A 3 1.95 -12.36 -2.97
N THR A 4 1.90 -13.65 -2.78
CA THR A 4 1.65 -14.30 -1.49
C THR A 4 2.72 -15.36 -1.19
N ASN A 5 2.59 -16.07 -0.07
CA ASN A 5 3.45 -17.19 0.29
C ASN A 5 2.64 -18.35 0.88
N ARG A 6 3.31 -19.41 1.33
CA ARG A 6 2.65 -20.59 1.91
C ARG A 6 1.84 -20.21 3.16
N GLY A 7 0.64 -20.77 3.28
CA GLY A 7 -0.24 -20.61 4.46
C GLY A 7 -1.04 -19.31 4.48
N LYS A 8 -1.21 -18.65 3.33
CA LYS A 8 -1.97 -17.40 3.20
C LYS A 8 -3.33 -17.57 2.50
N GLY A 9 -3.93 -18.78 2.53
CA GLY A 9 -5.24 -19.06 1.92
C GLY A 9 -6.34 -18.10 2.38
N ALA A 10 -6.31 -17.65 3.64
CA ALA A 10 -7.26 -16.65 4.13
C ALA A 10 -7.23 -15.29 3.38
N ILE A 11 -6.19 -15.03 2.57
CA ILE A 11 -6.14 -13.86 1.68
C ILE A 11 -6.74 -14.20 0.30
N GLU A 12 -6.67 -15.46 -0.09
CA GLU A 12 -7.13 -15.95 -1.40
C GLU A 12 -8.64 -16.21 -1.38
N ASP A 13 -9.11 -16.96 -0.36
CA ASP A 13 -10.49 -17.44 -0.23
C ASP A 13 -11.60 -16.34 -0.33
N PRO A 14 -11.43 -15.12 0.21
CA PRO A 14 -12.49 -14.10 0.15
C PRO A 14 -12.80 -13.57 -1.26
N PHE A 15 -11.94 -13.84 -2.24
CA PHE A 15 -12.14 -13.41 -3.63
C PHE A 15 -12.77 -14.50 -4.51
N ASP A 16 -12.95 -15.70 -3.97
CA ASP A 16 -13.63 -16.79 -4.65
C ASP A 16 -15.11 -16.86 -4.26
N HIS A 17 -15.95 -17.40 -5.13
CA HIS A 17 -17.34 -17.66 -4.82
C HIS A 17 -17.49 -18.71 -3.70
N SER A 18 -18.22 -18.36 -2.66
CA SER A 18 -18.57 -19.28 -1.57
C SER A 18 -19.96 -19.85 -1.76
N PHE A 19 -20.07 -20.92 -2.53
CA PHE A 19 -21.36 -21.53 -2.90
C PHE A 19 -22.27 -21.82 -1.68
N GLU A 20 -21.72 -22.30 -0.58
CA GLU A 20 -22.52 -22.60 0.64
C GLU A 20 -23.06 -21.32 1.27
N LEU A 21 -22.22 -20.27 1.39
CA LEU A 21 -22.61 -18.99 1.96
C LEU A 21 -23.64 -18.30 1.05
N GLU A 22 -23.37 -18.23 -0.21
CA GLU A 22 -24.25 -17.60 -1.21
C GLU A 22 -25.64 -18.29 -1.23
N LYS A 23 -25.68 -19.62 -1.24
CA LYS A 23 -26.94 -20.37 -1.20
C LYS A 23 -27.73 -20.16 0.10
N ASN A 24 -27.06 -19.97 1.23
CA ASN A 24 -27.72 -19.68 2.51
C ASN A 24 -28.29 -18.25 2.58
N LEU A 25 -27.76 -17.35 1.80
CA LEU A 25 -28.20 -15.95 1.72
C LEU A 25 -29.21 -15.72 0.60
N GLU A 26 -29.11 -16.51 -0.47
CA GLU A 26 -29.99 -16.44 -1.63
C GLU A 26 -31.47 -16.64 -1.24
N GLY A 27 -32.34 -15.80 -1.76
CA GLY A 27 -33.79 -15.88 -1.49
C GLY A 27 -34.23 -15.32 -0.13
N ASN A 28 -33.33 -14.89 0.74
CA ASN A 28 -33.67 -14.26 2.02
C ASN A 28 -33.72 -12.73 1.87
N ALA A 29 -34.90 -12.16 1.70
CA ALA A 29 -35.10 -10.73 1.53
C ALA A 29 -34.48 -9.87 2.66
N ALA A 30 -34.45 -10.39 3.90
CA ALA A 30 -33.85 -9.67 5.06
C ALA A 30 -32.32 -9.66 5.04
N LYS A 31 -31.69 -10.48 4.19
CA LYS A 31 -30.21 -10.60 4.08
C LYS A 31 -29.70 -10.21 2.67
N ARG A 32 -30.52 -9.54 1.89
CA ARG A 32 -30.17 -9.17 0.52
C ARG A 32 -28.91 -8.33 0.43
N ASP A 33 -28.77 -7.31 1.27
CA ASP A 33 -27.60 -6.43 1.27
C ASP A 33 -26.32 -7.20 1.63
N LEU A 34 -26.42 -8.18 2.55
CA LEU A 34 -25.32 -9.06 2.90
C LEU A 34 -24.95 -9.99 1.72
N TYR A 35 -25.95 -10.54 1.02
CA TYR A 35 -25.72 -11.35 -0.17
C TYR A 35 -25.01 -10.56 -1.27
N GLU A 36 -25.50 -9.36 -1.57
CA GLU A 36 -24.90 -8.47 -2.57
C GLU A 36 -23.46 -8.07 -2.18
N SER A 37 -23.18 -7.85 -0.88
CA SER A 37 -21.83 -7.54 -0.42
C SER A 37 -20.86 -8.71 -0.55
N VAL A 38 -21.32 -9.94 -0.37
CA VAL A 38 -20.50 -11.15 -0.58
C VAL A 38 -20.14 -11.31 -2.05
N LEU A 39 -21.12 -11.19 -2.96
CA LEU A 39 -20.90 -11.26 -4.40
C LEU A 39 -19.93 -10.16 -4.88
N ALA A 40 -20.08 -8.94 -4.37
CA ALA A 40 -19.22 -7.81 -4.73
C ALA A 40 -17.73 -8.07 -4.43
N CYS A 41 -17.40 -8.89 -3.43
CA CYS A 41 -16.00 -9.26 -3.15
C CYS A 41 -15.41 -10.13 -4.26
N SER A 42 -16.17 -11.09 -4.80
CA SER A 42 -15.73 -11.98 -5.89
C SER A 42 -15.62 -11.24 -7.22
N ASP A 43 -16.47 -10.24 -7.43
CA ASP A 43 -16.57 -9.49 -8.69
C ASP A 43 -15.71 -8.19 -8.72
N ILE A 44 -14.98 -7.89 -7.63
CA ILE A 44 -14.27 -6.61 -7.49
C ILE A 44 -13.16 -6.43 -8.55
N ALA A 45 -12.50 -7.50 -8.96
CA ALA A 45 -11.44 -7.48 -9.95
C ALA A 45 -11.09 -8.90 -10.42
N ASP A 46 -10.45 -9.00 -11.58
CA ASP A 46 -9.82 -10.25 -12.04
C ASP A 46 -8.50 -10.45 -11.29
N ILE A 47 -8.48 -11.36 -10.30
CA ILE A 47 -7.39 -11.52 -9.33
C ILE A 47 -6.58 -12.77 -9.64
N TYR A 48 -5.27 -12.59 -9.75
CA TYR A 48 -4.29 -13.66 -9.91
C TYR A 48 -3.41 -13.76 -8.68
N PHE A 49 -3.07 -14.98 -8.28
CA PHE A 49 -2.17 -15.25 -7.15
C PHE A 49 -0.86 -15.87 -7.62
N LYS A 50 0.25 -15.33 -7.14
CA LYS A 50 1.58 -15.89 -7.40
C LYS A 50 2.36 -16.01 -6.09
N ARG A 51 2.92 -17.20 -5.83
CA ARG A 51 3.65 -17.44 -4.59
C ARG A 51 5.13 -17.10 -4.71
N GLN A 52 5.62 -16.34 -3.76
CA GLN A 52 7.03 -16.24 -3.46
C GLN A 52 7.44 -17.50 -2.70
N LYS A 53 8.23 -18.39 -3.33
CA LYS A 53 8.58 -19.70 -2.75
C LYS A 53 9.52 -19.57 -1.56
N GLU A 54 10.39 -18.56 -1.59
CA GLU A 54 11.34 -18.20 -0.54
C GLU A 54 11.20 -16.70 -0.28
N THR A 55 11.14 -16.31 0.98
CA THR A 55 11.02 -14.90 1.38
C THR A 55 12.41 -14.23 1.27
N LYS A 56 12.63 -13.46 0.21
CA LYS A 56 13.90 -12.75 -0.10
C LYS A 56 13.70 -11.23 -0.15
N GLY A 57 12.81 -10.70 0.66
CA GLY A 57 12.51 -9.28 0.74
C GLY A 57 11.45 -8.81 -0.27
N LEU A 58 11.13 -7.50 -0.17
CA LEU A 58 10.06 -6.86 -0.95
C LEU A 58 10.39 -6.80 -2.44
N ALA A 59 11.63 -6.48 -2.81
CA ALA A 59 12.01 -6.40 -4.21
C ALA A 59 11.89 -7.74 -4.94
N ASP A 60 12.21 -8.88 -4.27
CA ASP A 60 11.99 -10.21 -4.85
C ASP A 60 10.49 -10.49 -5.04
N ALA A 61 9.64 -10.10 -4.08
CA ALA A 61 8.20 -10.23 -4.24
C ALA A 61 7.69 -9.46 -5.46
N ILE A 62 8.11 -8.19 -5.62
CA ILE A 62 7.78 -7.36 -6.78
C ILE A 62 8.31 -7.98 -8.07
N TYR A 63 9.55 -8.48 -8.06
CA TYR A 63 10.15 -9.13 -9.22
C TYR A 63 9.36 -10.35 -9.71
N ARG A 64 8.67 -11.07 -8.81
CA ARG A 64 7.78 -12.18 -9.20
C ARG A 64 6.63 -11.73 -10.09
N ALA A 65 6.26 -10.46 -10.09
CA ALA A 65 5.23 -9.92 -10.96
C ALA A 65 5.69 -9.74 -12.42
N LYS A 66 7.00 -9.73 -12.73
CA LYS A 66 7.58 -9.43 -14.05
C LYS A 66 6.87 -10.13 -15.21
N SER A 67 6.63 -11.44 -15.10
CA SER A 67 6.00 -12.23 -16.17
C SER A 67 4.50 -11.95 -16.35
N PHE A 68 3.85 -11.34 -15.38
CA PHE A 68 2.45 -10.93 -15.44
C PHE A 68 2.33 -9.50 -15.97
N VAL A 69 3.17 -8.61 -15.50
CA VAL A 69 3.19 -7.19 -15.88
C VAL A 69 3.66 -6.98 -17.32
N GLY A 70 4.67 -7.76 -17.76
CA GLY A 70 5.28 -7.55 -19.08
C GLY A 70 5.99 -6.20 -19.16
N ASP A 71 5.70 -5.45 -20.23
CA ASP A 71 6.33 -4.17 -20.53
C ASP A 71 5.42 -2.97 -20.16
N GLU A 72 4.40 -3.18 -19.35
CA GLU A 72 3.46 -2.13 -18.94
C GLU A 72 3.87 -1.47 -17.62
N PRO A 73 3.54 -0.18 -17.39
CA PRO A 73 3.64 0.41 -16.07
C PRO A 73 2.63 -0.23 -15.11
N PHE A 74 2.97 -0.27 -13.83
CA PHE A 74 2.13 -0.93 -12.85
C PHE A 74 2.15 -0.24 -11.49
N ALA A 75 1.04 -0.36 -10.77
CA ALA A 75 0.95 0.09 -9.40
C ALA A 75 1.30 -1.05 -8.42
N ILE A 76 2.00 -0.69 -7.35
CA ILE A 76 2.34 -1.57 -6.24
C ILE A 76 1.61 -1.05 -5.00
N LEU A 77 0.86 -1.93 -4.36
CA LEU A 77 0.12 -1.66 -3.14
C LEU A 77 0.69 -2.54 -2.03
N TYR A 78 1.21 -1.91 -0.96
CA TYR A 78 1.64 -2.66 0.22
C TYR A 78 0.40 -3.08 1.00
N GLY A 79 0.28 -4.39 1.25
CA GLY A 79 -0.94 -4.98 1.82
C GLY A 79 -1.24 -4.58 3.26
N ASP A 80 -0.23 -4.10 3.98
CA ASP A 80 -0.33 -3.60 5.35
C ASP A 80 -0.58 -2.09 5.45
N ASP A 81 -0.65 -1.37 4.33
CA ASP A 81 -1.00 0.04 4.29
C ASP A 81 -2.45 0.22 3.79
N VAL A 82 -3.35 0.50 4.71
CA VAL A 82 -4.73 0.90 4.38
C VAL A 82 -4.79 2.41 4.28
N ILE A 83 -5.32 2.91 3.16
CA ILE A 83 -5.43 4.36 2.95
C ILE A 83 -6.88 4.70 2.62
N ASP A 84 -7.44 5.60 3.42
CA ASP A 84 -8.77 6.16 3.22
C ASP A 84 -8.63 7.54 2.57
N ALA A 85 -9.17 7.70 1.36
CA ALA A 85 -9.08 8.93 0.59
C ALA A 85 -10.30 9.08 -0.32
N GLU A 86 -10.82 10.29 -0.45
CA GLU A 86 -11.93 10.61 -1.36
C GLU A 86 -11.52 10.38 -2.82
N TYR A 87 -10.32 10.83 -3.21
CA TYR A 87 -9.69 10.53 -4.50
C TYR A 87 -8.62 9.47 -4.30
N PRO A 88 -8.79 8.26 -4.87
CA PRO A 88 -7.92 7.13 -4.58
C PRO A 88 -6.44 7.44 -4.77
N VAL A 89 -5.60 7.13 -3.78
CA VAL A 89 -4.17 7.47 -3.82
C VAL A 89 -3.47 6.83 -5.02
N THR A 90 -3.83 5.61 -5.40
CA THR A 90 -3.30 4.99 -6.63
C THR A 90 -3.58 5.88 -7.85
N LYS A 91 -4.77 6.50 -7.93
CA LYS A 91 -5.13 7.40 -9.02
C LYS A 91 -4.34 8.72 -8.95
N GLN A 92 -4.12 9.27 -7.75
CA GLN A 92 -3.25 10.45 -7.58
C GLN A 92 -1.85 10.20 -8.15
N LEU A 93 -1.29 9.01 -7.92
CA LEU A 93 0.03 8.65 -8.42
C LEU A 93 0.03 8.36 -9.93
N THR A 94 -1.00 7.66 -10.44
CA THR A 94 -1.08 7.36 -11.88
C THR A 94 -1.24 8.63 -12.72
N ASP A 95 -1.98 9.63 -12.24
CA ASP A 95 -2.10 10.93 -12.94
C ASP A 95 -0.73 11.62 -13.09
N VAL A 96 0.11 11.53 -12.06
CA VAL A 96 1.49 12.07 -12.10
C VAL A 96 2.38 11.22 -13.03
N TYR A 97 2.24 9.90 -12.99
CA TYR A 97 2.94 9.00 -13.90
C TYR A 97 2.59 9.31 -15.36
N GLU A 98 1.31 9.44 -15.70
CA GLU A 98 0.83 9.78 -17.04
C GLU A 98 1.39 11.14 -17.52
N LYS A 99 1.54 12.08 -16.60
CA LYS A 99 2.04 13.43 -16.93
C LYS A 99 3.56 13.49 -17.17
N PHE A 100 4.34 12.79 -16.32
CA PHE A 100 5.81 12.94 -16.30
C PHE A 100 6.55 11.73 -16.92
N GLY A 101 5.92 10.57 -17.03
CA GLY A 101 6.54 9.35 -17.54
C GLY A 101 7.61 8.75 -16.62
N ASN A 102 7.71 9.22 -15.38
CA ASN A 102 8.66 8.77 -14.37
C ASN A 102 7.99 7.83 -13.37
N GLY A 103 8.77 6.95 -12.71
CA GLY A 103 8.28 6.25 -11.53
C GLY A 103 7.74 7.23 -10.48
N VAL A 104 6.71 6.84 -9.73
CA VAL A 104 6.05 7.71 -8.74
C VAL A 104 5.93 6.97 -7.42
N VAL A 105 6.34 7.61 -6.34
CA VAL A 105 6.16 7.11 -4.97
C VAL A 105 5.19 8.01 -4.21
N GLY A 106 4.24 7.38 -3.50
CA GLY A 106 3.36 8.10 -2.58
C GLY A 106 4.08 8.36 -1.27
N VAL A 107 4.12 9.61 -0.85
CA VAL A 107 4.79 10.03 0.38
C VAL A 107 3.86 10.85 1.26
N GLN A 108 4.18 10.93 2.55
CA GLN A 108 3.67 11.92 3.48
C GLN A 108 4.78 12.30 4.46
N GLU A 109 4.66 13.48 5.07
CA GLU A 109 5.51 13.82 6.19
C GLU A 109 5.18 12.97 7.41
N VAL A 110 6.22 12.41 8.03
CA VAL A 110 6.13 11.70 9.31
C VAL A 110 6.94 12.45 10.37
N PRO A 111 6.63 12.28 11.68
CA PRO A 111 7.47 12.80 12.74
C PRO A 111 8.92 12.38 12.54
N ARG A 112 9.88 13.30 12.78
CA ARG A 112 11.30 13.05 12.55
C ARG A 112 11.82 11.79 13.27
N GLU A 113 11.31 11.53 14.46
CA GLU A 113 11.61 10.33 15.26
C GLU A 113 11.08 9.03 14.65
N ASP A 114 10.11 9.11 13.73
CA ASP A 114 9.53 7.96 13.06
C ASP A 114 10.19 7.65 11.70
N VAL A 115 10.90 8.61 11.09
CA VAL A 115 11.60 8.42 9.81
C VAL A 115 12.51 7.18 9.78
N PRO A 116 13.26 6.83 10.87
CA PRO A 116 14.07 5.62 10.91
C PRO A 116 13.29 4.30 10.78
N LYS A 117 11.98 4.32 10.91
CA LYS A 117 11.12 3.13 10.68
C LYS A 117 10.84 2.89 9.19
N TYR A 118 11.02 3.91 8.37
CA TYR A 118 10.69 3.95 6.94
C TYR A 118 11.93 4.30 6.09
N CYS A 119 11.79 5.23 5.19
CA CYS A 119 12.88 5.80 4.41
C CYS A 119 12.89 7.32 4.50
N THR A 120 14.00 7.95 4.10
CA THR A 120 14.09 9.38 3.89
C THR A 120 14.39 9.67 2.42
N LEU A 121 13.94 10.82 1.93
CA LEU A 121 14.10 11.23 0.54
C LEU A 121 14.75 12.63 0.48
N ASP A 122 15.68 12.81 -0.47
CA ASP A 122 16.10 14.12 -0.94
C ASP A 122 15.19 14.54 -2.09
N VAL A 123 14.44 15.62 -1.91
CA VAL A 123 13.40 16.04 -2.84
C VAL A 123 13.46 17.53 -3.14
N THR A 124 13.09 17.91 -4.37
CA THR A 124 12.83 19.30 -4.75
C THR A 124 11.42 19.46 -5.32
N PRO A 125 10.67 20.50 -4.95
CA PRO A 125 9.33 20.74 -5.49
C PRO A 125 9.35 20.90 -7.01
N LEU A 126 8.40 20.27 -7.69
CA LEU A 126 8.10 20.47 -9.11
C LEU A 126 6.85 21.30 -9.29
N GLU A 127 5.74 20.83 -8.73
CA GLU A 127 4.44 21.51 -8.78
C GLU A 127 3.53 21.02 -7.65
N LYS A 128 2.72 21.93 -7.07
CA LYS A 128 1.76 21.60 -6.00
C LYS A 128 2.35 20.62 -4.98
N ASN A 129 1.81 19.37 -4.96
CA ASN A 129 2.21 18.27 -4.09
C ASN A 129 3.11 17.24 -4.80
N VAL A 130 3.71 17.60 -5.93
CA VAL A 130 4.63 16.74 -6.70
C VAL A 130 6.06 17.24 -6.54
N MET A 131 6.98 16.32 -6.28
CA MET A 131 8.39 16.59 -6.07
C MET A 131 9.25 15.68 -6.94
N GLN A 132 10.42 16.17 -7.36
CA GLN A 132 11.48 15.33 -7.92
C GLN A 132 12.26 14.68 -6.80
N VAL A 133 12.49 13.37 -6.89
CA VAL A 133 13.36 12.64 -5.96
C VAL A 133 14.77 12.57 -6.53
N HIS A 134 15.79 12.90 -5.73
CA HIS A 134 17.20 12.86 -6.10
C HIS A 134 17.96 11.73 -5.45
N ASP A 135 17.65 11.45 -4.18
CA ASP A 135 18.25 10.38 -3.40
C ASP A 135 17.26 9.82 -2.39
N MET A 136 17.49 8.60 -1.92
CA MET A 136 16.68 7.98 -0.90
C MET A 136 17.47 6.95 -0.10
N LEU A 137 17.17 6.86 1.19
CA LEU A 137 17.84 5.95 2.12
C LEU A 137 16.81 5.22 2.98
N GLU A 138 16.90 3.89 2.97
CA GLU A 138 16.07 3.01 3.80
C GLU A 138 16.56 3.02 5.25
N LYS A 139 15.63 3.17 6.19
CA LYS A 139 15.90 3.11 7.64
C LYS A 139 17.11 3.95 8.08
N PRO A 140 17.13 5.26 7.78
CA PRO A 140 18.26 6.12 8.11
C PRO A 140 18.44 6.23 9.63
N SER A 141 19.65 6.52 10.07
CA SER A 141 19.87 7.09 11.40
C SER A 141 19.31 8.52 11.46
N LEU A 142 19.10 9.07 12.66
CA LEU A 142 18.59 10.44 12.81
C LEU A 142 19.51 11.52 12.16
N SER A 143 20.81 11.23 12.03
CA SER A 143 21.77 12.12 11.38
C SER A 143 21.75 12.05 9.84
N GLU A 144 21.20 10.99 9.27
CA GLU A 144 21.12 10.77 7.82
C GLU A 144 19.78 11.21 7.22
N ILE A 145 18.86 11.72 8.03
CA ILE A 145 17.56 12.19 7.58
C ILE A 145 17.72 13.41 6.67
N MET A 146 17.36 13.22 5.37
CA MET A 146 17.37 14.26 4.34
C MET A 146 16.10 15.11 4.39
N SER A 147 14.94 14.48 4.55
CA SER A 147 13.64 15.12 4.80
C SER A 147 12.76 14.23 5.66
N CYS A 148 11.62 14.77 6.12
CA CYS A 148 10.62 13.99 6.85
C CYS A 148 9.62 13.28 5.94
N TYR A 149 9.75 13.39 4.62
CA TYR A 149 8.94 12.61 3.70
C TYR A 149 9.38 11.15 3.71
N SER A 150 8.40 10.26 3.83
CA SER A 150 8.61 8.81 3.78
C SER A 150 7.64 8.17 2.79
N ILE A 151 8.07 7.11 2.09
CA ILE A 151 7.22 6.35 1.17
C ILE A 151 6.21 5.54 1.97
N LEU A 152 4.94 5.69 1.65
CA LEU A 152 3.84 5.10 2.40
C LEU A 152 2.85 4.39 1.47
N GLY A 153 3.01 3.11 1.32
CA GLY A 153 2.02 2.15 0.86
C GLY A 153 1.66 2.09 -0.63
N ARG A 154 1.94 3.12 -1.42
CA ARG A 154 1.56 3.18 -2.84
C ARG A 154 2.71 3.66 -3.70
N VAL A 155 2.94 2.92 -4.80
CA VAL A 155 4.02 3.21 -5.76
C VAL A 155 3.54 2.88 -7.16
N VAL A 156 3.90 3.67 -8.16
CA VAL A 156 3.70 3.38 -9.59
C VAL A 156 5.07 3.32 -10.26
N MET A 157 5.38 2.20 -10.90
CA MET A 157 6.69 1.96 -11.49
C MET A 157 6.60 1.66 -12.97
N PRO A 158 7.58 2.12 -13.76
CA PRO A 158 7.78 1.67 -15.12
C PRO A 158 8.37 0.25 -15.13
N PRO A 159 8.18 -0.55 -16.22
CA PRO A 159 8.60 -1.95 -16.27
C PRO A 159 10.11 -2.15 -16.19
N GLU A 160 10.92 -1.16 -16.55
CA GLU A 160 12.39 -1.22 -16.39
C GLU A 160 12.86 -1.42 -14.94
N ILE A 161 12.00 -1.16 -13.95
CA ILE A 161 12.33 -1.43 -12.55
C ILE A 161 12.71 -2.91 -12.33
N PHE A 162 12.16 -3.83 -13.10
CA PHE A 162 12.51 -5.24 -13.00
C PHE A 162 13.97 -5.51 -13.36
N GLY A 163 14.50 -4.86 -14.43
CA GLY A 163 15.91 -4.94 -14.79
C GLY A 163 16.82 -4.29 -13.74
N ILE A 164 16.36 -3.22 -13.12
CA ILE A 164 17.10 -2.57 -12.02
C ILE A 164 17.16 -3.51 -10.81
N ILE A 165 16.05 -4.14 -10.42
CA ILE A 165 16.02 -5.10 -9.31
C ILE A 165 16.98 -6.27 -9.55
N GLU A 166 17.04 -6.82 -10.77
CA GLU A 166 17.96 -7.90 -11.15
C GLU A 166 19.44 -7.53 -10.94
N ASN A 167 19.79 -6.25 -11.16
CA ASN A 167 21.15 -5.74 -11.07
C ASN A 167 21.44 -5.04 -9.72
N THR A 168 20.47 -4.94 -8.82
CA THR A 168 20.68 -4.37 -7.48
C THR A 168 21.33 -5.41 -6.56
N PRO A 169 22.51 -5.14 -6.00
CA PRO A 169 23.18 -6.09 -5.12
C PRO A 169 22.38 -6.30 -3.82
N PRO A 170 22.29 -7.56 -3.36
CA PRO A 170 21.61 -7.83 -2.09
C PRO A 170 22.44 -7.34 -0.91
N VAL A 171 21.76 -6.84 0.11
CA VAL A 171 22.32 -6.50 1.42
C VAL A 171 21.74 -7.47 2.44
N ASN A 172 22.58 -8.16 3.18
CA ASN A 172 22.18 -9.22 4.13
C ASN A 172 21.29 -10.33 3.51
N GLY A 173 21.48 -10.62 2.23
CA GLY A 173 20.72 -11.64 1.49
C GLY A 173 19.37 -11.15 0.93
N GLU A 174 19.01 -9.90 1.13
CA GLU A 174 17.79 -9.30 0.59
C GLU A 174 18.10 -8.16 -0.38
N VAL A 175 17.36 -8.10 -1.49
CA VAL A 175 17.41 -6.96 -2.40
C VAL A 175 16.43 -5.91 -1.88
N GLY A 176 16.93 -4.73 -1.52
CA GLY A 176 16.14 -3.60 -1.05
C GLY A 176 15.40 -2.93 -2.21
N PHE A 177 14.08 -2.79 -2.11
CA PHE A 177 13.30 -2.10 -3.14
C PHE A 177 13.61 -0.60 -3.18
N THR A 178 13.85 0.01 -2.01
CA THR A 178 14.31 1.41 -1.90
C THR A 178 15.62 1.63 -2.67
N ALA A 179 16.58 0.68 -2.61
CA ALA A 179 17.82 0.77 -3.37
C ALA A 179 17.58 0.70 -4.90
N ALA A 180 16.65 -0.15 -5.34
CA ALA A 180 16.28 -0.21 -6.76
C ALA A 180 15.61 1.09 -7.22
N MET A 181 14.66 1.63 -6.44
CA MET A 181 14.01 2.92 -6.75
C MET A 181 15.01 4.08 -6.73
N ASN A 182 16.02 4.04 -5.84
CA ASN A 182 17.07 5.04 -5.79
C ASN A 182 17.91 5.12 -7.08
N THR A 183 18.02 4.02 -7.80
CA THR A 183 18.64 4.03 -9.14
C THR A 183 17.84 4.92 -10.11
N LEU A 184 16.50 4.85 -10.09
CA LEU A 184 15.65 5.74 -10.89
C LEU A 184 15.75 7.19 -10.41
N ALA A 185 15.79 7.42 -9.09
CA ALA A 185 15.94 8.75 -8.50
C ALA A 185 17.23 9.44 -8.99
N LYS A 186 18.36 8.73 -8.95
CA LYS A 186 19.66 9.23 -9.43
C LYS A 186 19.71 9.48 -10.94
N GLN A 187 18.84 8.86 -11.71
CA GLN A 187 18.66 9.12 -13.14
C GLN A 187 17.69 10.29 -13.43
N GLY A 188 17.12 10.93 -12.40
CA GLY A 188 16.09 11.95 -12.55
C GLY A 188 14.73 11.41 -13.00
N ARG A 189 14.47 10.10 -12.79
CA ARG A 189 13.30 9.36 -13.28
C ARG A 189 12.38 8.87 -12.16
N LEU A 190 12.39 9.55 -11.02
CA LEU A 190 11.51 9.25 -9.89
C LEU A 190 10.88 10.53 -9.35
N ASN A 191 9.57 10.52 -9.23
CA ASN A 191 8.79 11.59 -8.61
C ASN A 191 8.18 11.12 -7.30
N ALA A 192 7.92 12.04 -6.38
CA ALA A 192 7.15 11.81 -5.18
C ALA A 192 5.85 12.61 -5.22
N VAL A 193 4.78 12.03 -4.73
CA VAL A 193 3.48 12.69 -4.53
C VAL A 193 3.18 12.71 -3.05
N ASP A 194 3.10 13.90 -2.46
CA ASP A 194 2.53 14.08 -1.12
C ASP A 194 1.02 13.90 -1.23
N PHE A 195 0.58 12.64 -1.03
CA PHE A 195 -0.80 12.26 -1.32
C PHE A 195 -1.78 12.75 -0.25
N ILE A 196 -3.00 13.03 -0.70
CA ILE A 196 -4.11 13.39 0.16
C ILE A 196 -4.87 12.11 0.54
N GLY A 197 -4.90 11.81 1.85
CA GLY A 197 -5.56 10.63 2.41
C GLY A 197 -5.08 10.31 3.81
N ASN A 198 -5.88 9.54 4.56
CA ASN A 198 -5.55 9.05 5.89
C ASN A 198 -4.96 7.65 5.78
N ARG A 199 -3.68 7.51 6.11
CA ARG A 199 -2.99 6.22 6.11
C ARG A 199 -3.06 5.56 7.49
N PHE A 200 -3.34 4.26 7.48
CA PHE A 200 -3.26 3.38 8.63
C PHE A 200 -2.22 2.29 8.36
N ASP A 201 -1.15 2.30 9.15
CA ASP A 201 -0.11 1.27 9.11
C ASP A 201 -0.61 0.03 9.89
N MET A 202 -1.13 -0.96 9.16
CA MET A 202 -1.61 -2.21 9.73
C MET A 202 -0.47 -3.17 10.12
N GLY A 203 0.78 -2.83 9.80
CA GLY A 203 1.97 -3.56 10.23
C GLY A 203 2.29 -3.37 11.72
N ASN A 204 1.68 -2.40 12.40
CA ASN A 204 1.86 -2.18 13.83
C ASN A 204 0.55 -2.20 14.62
N LYS A 205 0.64 -2.57 15.90
CA LYS A 205 -0.54 -2.77 16.78
C LYS A 205 -1.35 -1.49 16.99
N LEU A 206 -0.70 -0.34 17.11
CA LEU A 206 -1.38 0.94 17.30
C LEU A 206 -2.10 1.38 16.02
N GLY A 207 -1.49 1.16 14.84
CA GLY A 207 -2.12 1.42 13.55
C GLY A 207 -3.40 0.62 13.35
N ILE A 208 -3.37 -0.68 13.69
CA ILE A 208 -4.57 -1.55 13.69
C ILE A 208 -5.67 -0.99 14.59
N LEU A 209 -5.35 -0.60 15.82
CA LEU A 209 -6.34 -0.05 16.75
C LEU A 209 -6.91 1.28 16.25
N LYS A 210 -6.09 2.17 15.70
CA LYS A 210 -6.54 3.44 15.12
C LYS A 210 -7.49 3.19 13.94
N ALA A 211 -7.10 2.31 13.00
CA ALA A 211 -7.94 1.94 11.87
C ALA A 211 -9.30 1.39 12.31
N ASN A 212 -9.31 0.43 13.24
CA ASN A 212 -10.55 -0.15 13.75
C ASN A 212 -11.45 0.90 14.42
N CYS A 213 -10.88 1.81 15.22
CA CYS A 213 -11.66 2.89 15.85
C CYS A 213 -12.30 3.81 14.82
N GLU A 214 -11.54 4.28 13.83
CA GLU A 214 -12.06 5.20 12.83
C GLU A 214 -13.07 4.54 11.88
N MET A 215 -12.80 3.31 11.44
CA MET A 215 -13.74 2.56 10.60
C MET A 215 -15.01 2.18 11.38
N GLY A 216 -14.88 1.79 12.66
CA GLY A 216 -16.05 1.52 13.52
C GLY A 216 -16.96 2.74 13.72
N LEU A 217 -16.38 3.94 13.83
CA LEU A 217 -17.15 5.19 13.92
C LEU A 217 -17.87 5.59 12.62
N ARG A 218 -17.52 4.98 11.49
CA ARG A 218 -18.15 5.22 10.19
C ARG A 218 -19.07 4.07 9.76
N HIS A 219 -18.99 2.93 10.45
CA HIS A 219 -19.77 1.74 10.10
C HIS A 219 -21.27 2.00 10.26
N PRO A 220 -22.11 1.79 9.24
CA PRO A 220 -23.53 2.15 9.26
C PRO A 220 -24.31 1.60 10.46
N GLU A 221 -24.03 0.36 10.86
CA GLU A 221 -24.73 -0.34 11.95
C GLU A 221 -24.14 -0.06 13.34
N LEU A 222 -22.84 0.29 13.43
CA LEU A 222 -22.11 0.31 14.71
C LEU A 222 -21.79 1.71 15.20
N LYS A 223 -21.80 2.72 14.33
CA LYS A 223 -21.27 4.06 14.59
C LYS A 223 -21.80 4.72 15.86
N ASP A 224 -23.09 4.61 16.13
CA ASP A 224 -23.72 5.30 17.24
C ASP A 224 -23.42 4.61 18.58
N ASP A 225 -23.57 3.30 18.65
CA ASP A 225 -23.25 2.50 19.84
C ASP A 225 -21.76 2.54 20.15
N PHE A 226 -20.91 2.44 19.11
CA PHE A 226 -19.48 2.50 19.28
C PHE A 226 -19.00 3.88 19.74
N LYS A 227 -19.61 4.95 19.22
CA LYS A 227 -19.34 6.32 19.68
C LYS A 227 -19.73 6.53 21.15
N ALA A 228 -20.88 5.99 21.58
CA ALA A 228 -21.33 6.05 22.97
C ALA A 228 -20.35 5.29 23.88
N TYR A 229 -19.97 4.08 23.49
CA TYR A 229 -18.98 3.27 24.21
C TYR A 229 -17.62 3.96 24.37
N LEU A 230 -17.08 4.57 23.28
CA LEU A 230 -15.81 5.28 23.36
C LEU A 230 -15.86 6.50 24.29
N LYS A 231 -16.97 7.25 24.29
CA LYS A 231 -17.16 8.37 25.23
C LYS A 231 -17.16 7.89 26.69
N GLU A 232 -17.87 6.80 26.96
CA GLU A 232 -17.88 6.19 28.29
C GLU A 232 -16.48 5.71 28.70
N LEU A 233 -15.77 5.04 27.79
CA LEU A 233 -14.42 4.55 28.05
C LEU A 233 -13.44 5.68 28.38
N VAL A 234 -13.43 6.75 27.58
CA VAL A 234 -12.56 7.91 27.79
C VAL A 234 -12.88 8.61 29.11
N SER A 235 -14.17 8.63 29.54
CA SER A 235 -14.55 9.25 30.81
C SER A 235 -14.05 8.51 32.06
N LYS A 236 -13.53 7.29 31.89
CA LYS A 236 -12.96 6.45 32.96
C LYS A 236 -11.44 6.48 33.02
N LEU A 237 -10.77 7.16 32.09
CA LEU A 237 -9.32 7.37 32.03
C LEU A 237 -8.89 8.64 32.76
#